data_d706f02a815983a176e5de29693aef9e
#
_entry.id   d706f02a815983a176e5de29693aef9e
#
_cell.length_a   1.000
_cell.length_b   1.000
_cell.length_c   1.000
_cell.angle_alpha   90.00
_cell.angle_beta   90.00
_cell.angle_gamma   90.00
#
_symmetry.space_group_name_H-M   'P 1'
#
loop_
_entity.id
_entity.type
_entity.pdbx_description
1 polymer ?
#
loop_
_entity_poly.entity_id
_entity_poly.type
_entity_poly.pdbx_seq_one_letter_code
_entity_poly.pdbx_strand_id
1 'polypeptide(L)'
;KPLDCSIYYDFCQNFFKQKGGNLSKDVFEQIYHQFNGHTWYIQCIMNRLYETELTIYCIEQVNVALLSILQGREPQFENMVQFFTENQFALLKAIAKDDIVTQPTSGKFIKEHKLSGASSVKAALKVLEDKELVYRTNEGYIIYDRFMDLWLKRI
;
A
#
# COMPACT_ATOMS: atom_id res chain seq x y z
N LYS A 1 -15.16 6.32 9.26
CA LYS A 1 -14.90 7.54 8.48
C LYS A 1 -13.50 8.04 8.80
N PRO A 2 -12.67 8.37 7.80
CA PRO A 2 -11.34 8.91 8.05
C PRO A 2 -11.38 10.17 8.92
N LEU A 3 -10.34 10.37 9.72
CA LEU A 3 -10.14 11.60 10.47
C LEU A 3 -9.89 12.75 9.49
N ASP A 4 -10.41 13.93 9.77
CA ASP A 4 -10.19 15.11 8.93
C ASP A 4 -8.70 15.41 8.80
N CYS A 5 -8.26 15.69 7.55
CA CYS A 5 -6.85 15.89 7.23
C CYS A 5 -6.20 17.02 8.04
N SER A 6 -6.90 18.16 8.16
CA SER A 6 -6.39 19.32 8.86
C SER A 6 -6.24 19.08 10.36
N ILE A 7 -7.24 18.42 10.96
CA ILE A 7 -7.23 18.06 12.38
C ILE A 7 -6.10 17.07 12.65
N TYR A 8 -5.93 16.08 11.76
CA TYR A 8 -4.88 15.07 11.93
C TYR A 8 -3.49 15.67 11.75
N TYR A 9 -3.34 16.57 10.77
CA TYR A 9 -2.08 17.31 10.60
C TYR A 9 -1.71 18.09 11.87
N ASP A 10 -2.63 18.86 12.43
CA ASP A 10 -2.37 19.67 13.61
C ASP A 10 -1.93 18.80 14.80
N PHE A 11 -2.57 17.65 14.96
CA PHE A 11 -2.19 16.66 15.97
C PHE A 11 -0.76 16.18 15.79
N CYS A 12 -0.38 15.75 14.58
CA CYS A 12 0.96 15.27 14.28
C CYS A 12 2.02 16.38 14.39
N GLN A 13 1.72 17.57 13.86
CA GLN A 13 2.61 18.73 13.91
C GLN A 13 2.94 19.12 15.35
N ASN A 14 1.98 18.99 16.25
CA ASN A 14 2.21 19.32 17.66
C ASN A 14 3.32 18.46 18.29
N PHE A 15 3.40 17.18 17.96
CA PHE A 15 4.47 16.31 18.42
C PHE A 15 5.85 16.75 17.88
N PHE A 16 5.94 17.11 16.61
CA PHE A 16 7.18 17.62 16.03
C PHE A 16 7.62 18.95 16.69
N LYS A 17 6.68 19.85 16.92
CA LYS A 17 6.96 21.11 17.63
C LYS A 17 7.47 20.90 19.06
N GLN A 18 6.91 19.93 19.78
CA GLN A 18 7.33 19.62 21.15
C GLN A 18 8.81 19.22 21.23
N LYS A 19 9.34 18.56 20.20
CA LYS A 19 10.77 18.22 20.16
C LYS A 19 11.65 19.24 19.43
N GLY A 20 11.09 20.41 19.10
CA GLY A 20 11.83 21.48 18.42
C GLY A 20 11.90 21.35 16.91
N GLY A 21 11.10 20.47 16.32
CA GLY A 21 11.04 20.24 14.88
C GLY A 21 9.82 20.85 14.21
N ASN A 22 9.59 20.43 12.99
CA ASN A 22 8.45 20.86 12.18
C ASN A 22 8.02 19.78 11.18
N LEU A 23 6.72 19.67 10.95
CA LEU A 23 6.13 18.80 9.94
C LEU A 23 5.51 19.65 8.83
N SER A 24 6.01 19.51 7.60
CA SER A 24 5.44 20.19 6.43
C SER A 24 3.98 19.75 6.21
N LYS A 25 3.08 20.72 6.08
CA LYS A 25 1.67 20.45 5.80
C LYS A 25 1.49 19.77 4.44
N ASP A 26 2.19 20.27 3.41
CA ASP A 26 2.10 19.70 2.06
C ASP A 26 2.55 18.24 2.02
N VAL A 27 3.63 17.90 2.72
CA VAL A 27 4.11 16.53 2.83
C VAL A 27 3.09 15.65 3.55
N PHE A 28 2.53 16.13 4.66
CA PHE A 28 1.50 15.38 5.39
C PHE A 28 0.25 15.14 4.53
N GLU A 29 -0.19 16.14 3.79
CA GLU A 29 -1.34 16.01 2.89
C GLU A 29 -1.11 14.95 1.80
N GLN A 30 0.11 14.88 1.24
CA GLN A 30 0.48 13.84 0.29
C GLN A 30 0.37 12.44 0.90
N ILE A 31 0.87 12.26 2.12
CA ILE A 31 0.74 10.98 2.85
C ILE A 31 -0.73 10.64 3.09
N TYR A 32 -1.50 11.62 3.56
CA TYR A 32 -2.91 11.46 3.85
C TYR A 32 -3.69 10.98 2.62
N HIS A 33 -3.47 11.62 1.48
CA HIS A 33 -4.14 11.26 0.22
C HIS A 33 -3.67 9.91 -0.33
N GLN A 34 -2.38 9.61 -0.23
CA GLN A 34 -1.83 8.32 -0.67
C GLN A 34 -2.50 7.14 0.03
N PHE A 35 -2.84 7.28 1.30
CA PHE A 35 -3.48 6.24 2.10
C PHE A 35 -4.97 6.50 2.36
N ASN A 36 -5.58 7.40 1.60
CA ASN A 36 -7.02 7.72 1.70
C ASN A 36 -7.47 8.04 3.14
N GLY A 37 -6.63 8.71 3.91
CA GLY A 37 -6.92 9.06 5.30
C GLY A 37 -6.94 7.88 6.27
N HIS A 38 -6.43 6.71 5.87
CA HIS A 38 -6.42 5.52 6.72
C HIS A 38 -5.41 5.68 7.85
N THR A 39 -5.91 5.91 9.05
CA THR A 39 -5.11 6.33 10.21
C THR A 39 -3.99 5.36 10.58
N TRP A 40 -4.22 4.05 10.46
CA TRP A 40 -3.21 3.06 10.82
C TRP A 40 -1.93 3.17 9.99
N TYR A 41 -2.07 3.29 8.65
CA TYR A 41 -0.90 3.43 7.76
C TYR A 41 -0.18 4.77 7.99
N ILE A 42 -0.95 5.84 8.10
CA ILE A 42 -0.42 7.19 8.34
C ILE A 42 0.35 7.21 9.66
N GLN A 43 -0.22 6.59 10.70
CA GLN A 43 0.42 6.51 12.02
C GLN A 43 1.73 5.74 11.97
N CYS A 44 1.80 4.62 11.25
CA CYS A 44 3.04 3.86 11.06
C CYS A 44 4.14 4.75 10.44
N ILE A 45 3.79 5.52 9.41
CA ILE A 45 4.72 6.42 8.72
C ILE A 45 5.13 7.57 9.66
N MET A 46 4.17 8.21 10.32
CA MET A 46 4.43 9.32 11.24
C MET A 46 5.32 8.88 12.40
N ASN A 47 5.09 7.72 12.98
CA ASN A 47 5.93 7.18 14.05
C ASN A 47 7.36 6.98 13.57
N ARG A 48 7.55 6.41 12.38
CA ARG A 48 8.89 6.21 11.81
C ARG A 48 9.60 7.55 11.57
N LEU A 49 8.91 8.51 10.98
CA LEU A 49 9.45 9.85 10.74
C LEU A 49 9.77 10.58 12.05
N TYR A 50 8.89 10.46 13.04
CA TYR A 50 9.12 11.06 14.36
C TYR A 50 10.36 10.50 15.06
N GLU A 51 10.63 9.20 14.91
CA GLU A 51 11.80 8.54 15.49
C GLU A 51 13.12 8.94 14.81
N THR A 52 13.08 9.16 13.49
CA THR A 52 14.29 9.30 12.67
C THR A 52 14.63 10.74 12.28
N GLU A 53 13.64 11.65 12.30
CA GLU A 53 13.76 13.01 11.78
C GLU A 53 13.29 14.06 12.78
N LEU A 54 13.97 15.19 12.82
CA LEU A 54 13.53 16.35 13.59
C LEU A 54 12.51 17.18 12.81
N THR A 55 12.80 17.40 11.53
CA THR A 55 11.96 18.22 10.64
C THR A 55 11.67 17.47 9.35
N ILE A 56 10.40 17.42 8.96
CA ILE A 56 9.94 16.84 7.71
C ILE A 56 9.64 17.97 6.73
N TYR A 57 10.37 18.05 5.63
CA TYR A 57 10.29 19.13 4.65
C TYR A 57 10.14 18.66 3.20
N CYS A 58 10.33 17.36 2.92
CA CYS A 58 10.20 16.82 1.56
C CYS A 58 9.68 15.39 1.54
N ILE A 59 9.11 15.01 0.40
CA ILE A 59 8.52 13.67 0.23
C ILE A 59 9.58 12.56 0.22
N GLU A 60 10.81 12.87 -0.12
CA GLU A 60 11.93 11.91 -0.11
C GLU A 60 12.17 11.31 1.28
N GLN A 61 11.99 12.11 2.33
CA GLN A 61 12.06 11.61 3.71
C GLN A 61 10.97 10.56 3.99
N VAL A 62 9.77 10.79 3.46
CA VAL A 62 8.65 9.84 3.54
C VAL A 62 8.97 8.55 2.79
N ASN A 63 9.56 8.66 1.60
CA ASN A 63 9.94 7.50 0.79
C ASN A 63 10.98 6.64 1.49
N VAL A 64 11.95 7.25 2.15
CA VAL A 64 12.94 6.52 2.97
C VAL A 64 12.27 5.80 4.14
N ALA A 65 11.36 6.46 4.83
CA ALA A 65 10.61 5.85 5.93
C ALA A 65 9.74 4.67 5.44
N LEU A 66 9.03 4.85 4.32
CA LEU A 66 8.24 3.78 3.70
C LEU A 66 9.11 2.59 3.32
N LEU A 67 10.24 2.81 2.67
CA LEU A 67 11.17 1.75 2.32
C LEU A 67 11.63 0.96 3.57
N SER A 68 11.96 1.66 4.64
CA SER A 68 12.33 1.03 5.90
C SER A 68 11.20 0.17 6.48
N ILE A 69 9.96 0.66 6.43
CA ILE A 69 8.78 -0.09 6.88
C ILE A 69 8.59 -1.36 6.02
N LEU A 70 8.68 -1.24 4.70
CA LEU A 70 8.51 -2.37 3.77
C LEU A 70 9.61 -3.43 3.98
N GLN A 71 10.86 -3.01 4.15
CA GLN A 71 11.97 -3.91 4.43
C GLN A 71 11.77 -4.66 5.75
N GLY A 72 11.27 -4.00 6.77
CA GLY A 72 10.97 -4.63 8.06
C GLY A 72 9.82 -5.64 7.98
N ARG A 73 8.89 -5.48 7.05
CA ARG A 73 7.74 -6.38 6.88
C ARG A 73 7.93 -7.44 5.78
N GLU A 74 9.00 -7.34 5.01
CA GLU A 74 9.25 -8.27 3.90
C GLU A 74 9.21 -9.74 4.29
N PRO A 75 9.84 -10.19 5.40
CA PRO A 75 9.74 -11.60 5.80
C PRO A 75 8.31 -12.08 6.04
N GLN A 76 7.44 -11.21 6.59
CA GLN A 76 6.03 -11.50 6.78
C GLN A 76 5.31 -11.66 5.43
N PHE A 77 5.56 -10.76 4.49
CA PHE A 77 4.95 -10.82 3.16
C PHE A 77 5.42 -12.04 2.39
N GLU A 78 6.72 -12.34 2.42
CA GLU A 78 7.27 -13.55 1.81
C GLU A 78 6.62 -14.82 2.37
N ASN A 79 6.44 -14.90 3.69
CA ASN A 79 5.74 -16.02 4.32
C ASN A 79 4.28 -16.14 3.85
N MET A 80 3.61 -15.03 3.59
CA MET A 80 2.22 -15.06 3.11
C MET A 80 2.11 -15.59 1.68
N VAL A 81 3.09 -15.30 0.83
CA VAL A 81 3.03 -15.66 -0.59
C VAL A 81 3.76 -16.96 -0.95
N GLN A 82 4.59 -17.50 -0.06
CA GLN A 82 5.42 -18.67 -0.35
C GLN A 82 4.62 -19.94 -0.74
N PHE A 83 3.37 -20.03 -0.30
CA PHE A 83 2.49 -21.16 -0.59
C PHE A 83 1.60 -20.95 -1.81
N PHE A 84 1.71 -19.80 -2.47
CA PHE A 84 0.93 -19.54 -3.67
C PHE A 84 1.51 -20.26 -4.87
N THR A 85 0.64 -20.66 -5.80
CA THR A 85 1.07 -21.12 -7.11
C THR A 85 1.63 -19.94 -7.92
N GLU A 86 2.37 -20.23 -8.98
CA GLU A 86 2.87 -19.19 -9.88
C GLU A 86 1.75 -18.31 -10.45
N ASN A 87 0.61 -18.93 -10.82
CA ASN A 87 -0.56 -18.20 -11.32
C ASN A 87 -1.17 -17.26 -10.28
N GLN A 88 -1.28 -17.73 -9.03
CA GLN A 88 -1.81 -16.90 -7.94
C GLN A 88 -0.89 -15.73 -7.63
N PHE A 89 0.41 -15.96 -7.55
CA PHE A 89 1.38 -14.89 -7.28
C PHE A 89 1.49 -13.91 -8.45
N ALA A 90 1.48 -14.41 -9.68
CA ALA A 90 1.48 -13.56 -10.88
C ALA A 90 0.26 -12.64 -10.93
N LEU A 91 -0.93 -13.16 -10.60
CA LEU A 91 -2.15 -12.35 -10.52
C LEU A 91 -2.07 -11.29 -9.42
N LEU A 92 -1.59 -11.67 -8.25
CA LEU A 92 -1.42 -10.73 -7.12
C LEU A 92 -0.52 -9.55 -7.51
N LYS A 93 0.63 -9.83 -8.13
CA LYS A 93 1.55 -8.79 -8.63
C LYS A 93 0.91 -7.93 -9.73
N ALA A 94 0.15 -8.54 -10.62
CA ALA A 94 -0.54 -7.83 -11.70
C ALA A 94 -1.56 -6.82 -11.15
N ILE A 95 -2.36 -7.22 -10.15
CA ILE A 95 -3.33 -6.34 -9.51
C ILE A 95 -2.61 -5.19 -8.81
N ALA A 96 -1.53 -5.46 -8.08
CA ALA A 96 -0.73 -4.42 -7.43
C ALA A 96 -0.18 -3.41 -8.44
N LYS A 97 0.31 -3.88 -9.58
CA LYS A 97 0.91 -3.03 -10.61
C LYS A 97 -0.09 -2.06 -11.23
N ASP A 98 -1.33 -2.51 -11.46
CA ASP A 98 -2.37 -1.69 -12.07
C ASP A 98 -3.20 -0.88 -11.04
N ASP A 99 -2.95 -1.04 -9.76
CA ASP A 99 -3.65 -0.43 -8.63
C ASP A 99 -5.11 -0.89 -8.50
N ILE A 100 -5.92 -0.73 -9.53
CA ILE A 100 -7.33 -1.14 -9.58
C ILE A 100 -7.56 -1.90 -10.89
N VAL A 101 -8.11 -3.10 -10.78
CA VAL A 101 -8.39 -3.96 -11.95
C VAL A 101 -9.88 -4.21 -12.05
N THR A 102 -10.51 -3.67 -13.10
CA THR A 102 -11.96 -3.81 -13.32
C THR A 102 -12.32 -5.16 -13.91
N GLN A 103 -11.49 -5.69 -14.82
CA GLN A 103 -11.76 -6.91 -15.58
C GLN A 103 -10.53 -7.83 -15.59
N PRO A 104 -10.25 -8.55 -14.50
CA PRO A 104 -9.03 -9.37 -14.39
C PRO A 104 -9.00 -10.56 -15.35
N THR A 105 -10.15 -10.97 -15.90
CA THR A 105 -10.24 -12.05 -16.89
C THR A 105 -10.27 -11.54 -18.33
N SER A 106 -10.12 -10.24 -18.56
CA SER A 106 -10.07 -9.68 -19.91
C SER A 106 -8.81 -10.11 -20.67
N GLY A 107 -8.93 -10.29 -21.98
CA GLY A 107 -7.78 -10.63 -22.82
C GLY A 107 -6.68 -9.59 -22.75
N LYS A 108 -7.03 -8.31 -22.63
CA LYS A 108 -6.07 -7.20 -22.51
C LYS A 108 -5.22 -7.35 -21.25
N PHE A 109 -5.85 -7.50 -20.09
CA PHE A 109 -5.16 -7.64 -18.80
C PHE A 109 -4.27 -8.89 -18.77
N ILE A 110 -4.80 -10.03 -19.23
CA ILE A 110 -4.08 -11.29 -19.29
C ILE A 110 -2.83 -11.16 -20.16
N LYS A 111 -2.96 -10.52 -21.34
CA LYS A 111 -1.85 -10.33 -22.27
C LYS A 111 -0.79 -9.36 -21.69
N GLU A 112 -1.22 -8.23 -21.15
CA GLU A 112 -0.31 -7.22 -20.58
C GLU A 112 0.55 -7.80 -19.46
N HIS A 113 -0.04 -8.65 -18.61
CA HIS A 113 0.66 -9.25 -17.47
C HIS A 113 1.16 -10.67 -17.71
N LYS A 114 1.03 -11.18 -18.94
CA LYS A 114 1.49 -12.52 -19.34
C LYS A 114 0.91 -13.63 -18.45
N LEU A 115 -0.37 -13.52 -18.14
CA LEU A 115 -1.09 -14.50 -17.31
C LEU A 115 -1.51 -15.72 -18.17
N SER A 116 -1.81 -16.84 -17.49
CA SER A 116 -2.04 -18.12 -18.18
C SER A 116 -3.32 -18.19 -19.00
N GLY A 117 -4.40 -17.50 -18.59
CA GLY A 117 -5.69 -17.52 -19.28
C GLY A 117 -6.85 -17.19 -18.34
N ALA A 118 -8.02 -16.94 -18.91
CA ALA A 118 -9.18 -16.44 -18.17
C ALA A 118 -9.63 -17.40 -17.05
N SER A 119 -9.70 -18.69 -17.30
CA SER A 119 -10.12 -19.67 -16.30
C SER A 119 -9.12 -19.81 -15.16
N SER A 120 -7.82 -19.79 -15.47
CA SER A 120 -6.75 -19.81 -14.47
C SER A 120 -6.75 -18.55 -13.61
N VAL A 121 -6.96 -17.39 -14.24
CA VAL A 121 -7.09 -16.10 -13.52
C VAL A 121 -8.30 -16.11 -12.60
N LYS A 122 -9.43 -16.59 -13.07
CA LYS A 122 -10.66 -16.68 -12.26
C LYS A 122 -10.46 -17.57 -11.03
N ALA A 123 -9.83 -18.74 -11.21
CA ALA A 123 -9.52 -19.65 -10.11
C ALA A 123 -8.54 -19.03 -9.11
N ALA A 124 -7.47 -18.39 -9.60
CA ALA A 124 -6.49 -17.71 -8.77
C ALA A 124 -7.12 -16.53 -8.00
N LEU A 125 -7.97 -15.75 -8.65
CA LEU A 125 -8.67 -14.62 -8.03
C LEU A 125 -9.53 -15.07 -6.84
N LYS A 126 -10.24 -16.18 -7.00
CA LYS A 126 -11.04 -16.74 -5.92
C LYS A 126 -10.19 -17.09 -4.70
N VAL A 127 -9.02 -17.69 -4.89
CA VAL A 127 -8.11 -18.02 -3.79
C VAL A 127 -7.62 -16.73 -3.11
N LEU A 128 -7.26 -15.71 -3.86
CA LEU A 128 -6.80 -14.43 -3.31
C LEU A 128 -7.89 -13.70 -2.53
N GLU A 129 -9.13 -13.78 -2.99
CA GLU A 129 -10.29 -13.23 -2.27
C GLU A 129 -10.57 -14.02 -0.99
N ASP A 130 -10.58 -15.35 -1.07
CA ASP A 130 -10.83 -16.23 0.09
C ASP A 130 -9.77 -16.04 1.19
N LYS A 131 -8.53 -15.69 0.80
CA LYS A 131 -7.45 -15.39 1.75
C LYS A 131 -7.42 -13.89 2.16
N GLU A 132 -8.39 -13.13 1.73
CA GLU A 132 -8.54 -11.70 2.06
C GLU A 132 -7.34 -10.82 1.64
N LEU A 133 -6.59 -11.23 0.62
CA LEU A 133 -5.49 -10.43 0.07
C LEU A 133 -5.96 -9.45 -1.01
N VAL A 134 -7.04 -9.79 -1.69
CA VAL A 134 -7.67 -8.98 -2.73
C VAL A 134 -9.15 -8.87 -2.42
N TYR A 135 -9.74 -7.72 -2.65
CA TYR A 135 -11.18 -7.56 -2.53
C TYR A 135 -11.74 -6.68 -3.65
N ARG A 136 -13.01 -6.84 -3.92
CA ARG A 136 -13.72 -6.09 -4.94
C ARG A 136 -14.32 -4.82 -4.35
N THR A 137 -13.99 -3.68 -4.98
CA THR A 137 -14.64 -2.39 -4.71
C THR A 137 -15.60 -2.04 -5.84
N ASN A 138 -16.30 -0.90 -5.72
CA ASN A 138 -17.12 -0.37 -6.81
C ASN A 138 -16.30 -0.06 -8.08
N GLU A 139 -15.01 0.21 -7.93
CA GLU A 139 -14.11 0.56 -9.03
C GLU A 139 -13.37 -0.65 -9.61
N GLY A 140 -13.28 -1.76 -8.87
CA GLY A 140 -12.58 -2.96 -9.28
C GLY A 140 -11.88 -3.67 -8.13
N TYR A 141 -11.01 -4.61 -8.48
CA TYR A 141 -10.22 -5.39 -7.51
C TYR A 141 -8.98 -4.64 -7.10
N ILE A 142 -8.69 -4.62 -5.80
CA ILE A 142 -7.50 -3.99 -5.22
C ILE A 142 -6.85 -4.92 -4.17
N ILE A 143 -5.57 -4.67 -3.88
CA ILE A 143 -4.88 -5.33 -2.78
C ILE A 143 -5.38 -4.74 -1.46
N TYR A 144 -5.70 -5.59 -0.49
CA TYR A 144 -6.23 -5.17 0.80
C TYR A 144 -5.20 -4.42 1.66
N ASP A 145 -4.02 -5.02 1.88
CA ASP A 145 -2.94 -4.40 2.67
C ASP A 145 -2.15 -3.43 1.80
N ARG A 146 -2.21 -2.14 2.12
CA ARG A 146 -1.55 -1.08 1.33
C ARG A 146 -0.02 -1.17 1.39
N PHE A 147 0.56 -1.66 2.48
CA PHE A 147 2.00 -1.89 2.53
C PHE A 147 2.41 -3.10 1.68
N MET A 148 1.62 -4.17 1.69
CA MET A 148 1.84 -5.29 0.78
C MET A 148 1.74 -4.87 -0.69
N ASP A 149 0.76 -4.05 -1.03
CA ASP A 149 0.62 -3.47 -2.37
C ASP A 149 1.90 -2.75 -2.82
N LEU A 150 2.43 -1.88 -1.97
CA LEU A 150 3.68 -1.17 -2.25
C LEU A 150 4.89 -2.12 -2.35
N TRP A 151 4.95 -3.15 -1.52
CA TRP A 151 6.00 -4.17 -1.59
C TRP A 151 5.95 -4.95 -2.91
N LEU A 152 4.76 -5.40 -3.32
CA LEU A 152 4.55 -6.14 -4.57
C LEU A 152 4.96 -5.33 -5.80
N LYS A 153 4.79 -4.01 -5.78
CA LYS A 153 5.22 -3.14 -6.88
C LYS A 153 6.74 -3.07 -7.04
N ARG A 154 7.47 -3.43 -6.01
CA ARG A 154 8.95 -3.33 -5.97
C ARG A 154 9.65 -4.62 -6.40
N ILE A 155 8.96 -5.74 -6.40
CA ILE A 155 9.55 -7.06 -6.70
C ILE A 155 9.25 -7.58 -8.11
#